data_9b853f016beefebd908c6dcc573de862
#
_entry.id   9b853f016beefebd908c6dcc573de862
#
_cell.length_a   1.000
_cell.length_b   1.000
_cell.length_c   1.000
_cell.angle_alpha   90.00
_cell.angle_beta   90.00
_cell.angle_gamma   90.00
#
_symmetry.space_group_name_H-M   'P 1'
#
loop_
_entity.id
_entity.type
_entity.pdbx_description
1 polymer ?
#
loop_
_entity_poly.entity_id
_entity_poly.type
_entity_poly.pdbx_seq_one_letter_code
_entity_poly.pdbx_strand_id
1 'polypeptide(L)'
;LPNHRCSETIILWKEIALITDGRFSGVSTGACIGHVGPEALVGGPISKVQDGDVIEIKIDCDNLSGSINLIASHSDPDAELSEADIAQLFSSRSPHPELRPHPELPDDIKIWAATQSGIWEGCVQDADRILKIVKAGIDALK
;
A
#
# COMPACT_ATOMS: atom_id res chain seq x y z
N LEU A 1 9.23 -34.65 5.15
CA LEU A 1 8.45 -33.47 5.61
C LEU A 1 7.09 -33.51 4.93
N PRO A 2 5.96 -33.40 5.64
CA PRO A 2 4.64 -33.49 5.01
C PRO A 2 4.38 -32.26 4.17
N ASN A 3 3.90 -32.48 2.95
CA ASN A 3 3.38 -31.47 2.03
C ASN A 3 2.29 -30.65 2.73
N HIS A 4 2.62 -29.49 3.23
CA HIS A 4 1.61 -28.52 3.60
C HIS A 4 1.05 -27.93 2.30
N ARG A 5 -0.05 -28.53 1.83
CA ARG A 5 -0.90 -27.88 0.84
C ARG A 5 -1.42 -26.59 1.49
N CYS A 6 -1.17 -25.49 0.83
CA CYS A 6 -1.75 -24.19 1.15
C CYS A 6 -3.28 -24.15 0.95
N SER A 7 -3.92 -25.27 0.93
CA SER A 7 -5.32 -25.41 0.51
C SER A 7 -6.20 -26.02 1.55
N GLU A 8 -6.16 -25.73 2.76
CA GLU A 8 -7.29 -26.10 3.64
C GLU A 8 -7.15 -25.42 4.97
N THR A 9 -7.75 -24.31 5.14
CA THR A 9 -8.50 -24.00 6.35
C THR A 9 -8.94 -22.55 6.36
N ILE A 10 -10.21 -22.40 6.63
CA ILE A 10 -10.94 -21.23 7.12
C ILE A 10 -11.90 -20.69 6.07
N ILE A 11 -13.08 -21.26 6.10
CA ILE A 11 -14.18 -21.01 5.15
C ILE A 11 -14.71 -19.57 5.24
N LEU A 12 -14.61 -18.88 6.37
CA LEU A 12 -15.13 -17.52 6.52
C LEU A 12 -14.16 -16.43 6.02
N TRP A 13 -12.87 -16.70 5.97
CA TRP A 13 -11.82 -15.73 5.57
C TRP A 13 -11.43 -15.83 4.10
N LYS A 14 -12.02 -16.75 3.36
CA LYS A 14 -11.77 -16.94 1.93
C LYS A 14 -12.48 -15.91 1.04
N GLU A 15 -13.43 -15.17 1.60
CA GLU A 15 -14.29 -14.26 0.84
C GLU A 15 -13.90 -12.78 0.99
N ILE A 16 -12.99 -12.47 1.92
CA ILE A 16 -12.61 -11.08 2.19
C ILE A 16 -11.10 -10.96 2.16
N ALA A 17 -10.59 -10.02 1.36
CA ALA A 17 -9.21 -9.61 1.37
C ALA A 17 -9.04 -8.22 2.01
N LEU A 18 -7.97 -8.03 2.76
CA LEU A 18 -7.54 -6.73 3.26
C LEU A 18 -6.35 -6.26 2.43
N ILE A 19 -6.49 -5.12 1.78
CA ILE A 19 -5.43 -4.49 1.01
C ILE A 19 -5.21 -3.10 1.58
N THR A 20 -3.99 -2.77 1.96
CA THR A 20 -3.67 -1.49 2.58
C THR A 20 -2.22 -1.07 2.32
N ASP A 21 -1.97 0.23 2.20
CA ASP A 21 -0.61 0.78 2.25
C ASP A 21 -0.06 0.88 3.67
N GLY A 22 -0.93 0.72 4.66
CA GLY A 22 -0.56 0.70 6.07
C GLY A 22 0.04 -0.62 6.53
N ARG A 23 0.23 -0.70 7.85
CA ARG A 23 0.76 -1.88 8.55
C ARG A 23 -0.34 -2.55 9.37
N PHE A 24 -0.23 -3.86 9.55
CA PHE A 24 -1.09 -4.61 10.45
C PHE A 24 -0.27 -5.61 11.27
N SER A 25 -0.84 -6.11 12.36
CA SER A 25 -0.15 -7.05 13.24
C SER A 25 -0.12 -8.46 12.66
N GLY A 26 0.82 -9.30 13.13
CA GLY A 26 0.93 -10.71 12.73
C GLY A 26 -0.25 -11.61 13.18
N VAL A 27 -1.26 -11.04 13.81
CA VAL A 27 -2.50 -11.75 14.18
C VAL A 27 -3.52 -11.74 13.04
N SER A 28 -3.31 -10.89 12.01
CA SER A 28 -4.16 -10.86 10.83
C SER A 28 -4.10 -12.19 10.08
N THR A 29 -5.27 -12.67 9.64
CA THR A 29 -5.43 -13.95 8.93
C THR A 29 -6.16 -13.73 7.61
N GLY A 30 -6.00 -14.68 6.66
CA GLY A 30 -6.59 -14.56 5.33
C GLY A 30 -5.70 -13.81 4.35
N ALA A 31 -6.27 -13.30 3.27
CA ALA A 31 -5.56 -12.53 2.25
C ALA A 31 -5.33 -11.09 2.75
N CYS A 32 -4.34 -10.92 3.62
CA CYS A 32 -3.95 -9.63 4.17
C CYS A 32 -2.67 -9.14 3.50
N ILE A 33 -2.78 -8.07 2.72
CA ILE A 33 -1.69 -7.48 1.95
C ILE A 33 -1.46 -6.07 2.46
N GLY A 34 -0.35 -5.87 3.13
CA GLY A 34 0.09 -4.57 3.65
C GLY A 34 1.25 -3.99 2.86
N HIS A 35 1.63 -2.77 3.18
CA HIS A 35 2.73 -2.06 2.55
C HIS A 35 2.59 -1.99 1.02
N VAL A 36 1.36 -1.79 0.52
CA VAL A 36 1.14 -1.60 -0.92
C VAL A 36 1.71 -0.24 -1.32
N GLY A 37 2.76 -0.26 -2.11
CA GLY A 37 3.45 0.95 -2.52
C GLY A 37 3.25 1.27 -4.01
N PRO A 38 3.45 2.53 -4.40
CA PRO A 38 3.59 3.67 -3.50
C PRO A 38 2.31 3.96 -2.71
N GLU A 39 2.46 4.62 -1.56
CA GLU A 39 1.37 4.92 -0.65
C GLU A 39 0.28 5.80 -1.30
N ALA A 40 -0.94 5.66 -0.82
CA ALA A 40 -2.08 6.44 -1.29
C ALA A 40 -1.84 7.96 -1.23
N LEU A 41 -1.25 8.45 -0.13
CA LEU A 41 -0.98 9.87 0.10
C LEU A 41 0.06 10.48 -0.85
N VAL A 42 0.93 9.67 -1.43
CA VAL A 42 1.89 10.12 -2.46
C VAL A 42 1.43 9.82 -3.88
N GLY A 43 0.15 9.49 -4.04
CA GLY A 43 -0.48 9.26 -5.33
C GLY A 43 -0.44 7.81 -5.82
N GLY A 44 -0.18 6.87 -4.94
CA GLY A 44 -0.21 5.44 -5.27
C GLY A 44 -1.57 4.96 -5.78
N PRO A 45 -1.60 3.87 -6.56
CA PRO A 45 -2.81 3.40 -7.25
C PRO A 45 -3.95 3.06 -6.31
N ILE A 46 -3.66 2.58 -5.09
CA ILE A 46 -4.68 2.24 -4.09
C ILE A 46 -5.58 3.44 -3.74
N SER A 47 -5.07 4.67 -3.85
CA SER A 47 -5.86 5.88 -3.62
C SER A 47 -6.96 6.11 -4.66
N LYS A 48 -6.89 5.45 -5.80
CA LYS A 48 -7.76 5.65 -6.96
C LYS A 48 -8.67 4.46 -7.26
N VAL A 49 -8.55 3.39 -6.47
CA VAL A 49 -9.47 2.26 -6.53
C VAL A 49 -10.85 2.73 -6.07
N GLN A 50 -11.90 2.25 -6.72
CA GLN A 50 -13.28 2.63 -6.46
C GLN A 50 -14.14 1.40 -6.17
N ASP A 51 -15.24 1.61 -5.48
CA ASP A 51 -16.20 0.55 -5.18
C ASP A 51 -16.71 -0.09 -6.48
N GLY A 52 -16.68 -1.42 -6.52
CA GLY A 52 -17.05 -2.21 -7.70
C GLY A 52 -15.90 -2.50 -8.68
N ASP A 53 -14.70 -1.94 -8.46
CA ASP A 53 -13.52 -2.37 -9.20
C ASP A 53 -13.16 -3.83 -8.86
N VAL A 54 -12.70 -4.58 -9.84
CA VAL A 54 -12.30 -5.98 -9.67
C VAL A 54 -10.79 -6.07 -9.48
N ILE A 55 -10.38 -6.57 -8.33
CA ILE A 55 -8.97 -6.77 -7.98
C ILE A 55 -8.66 -8.26 -8.00
N GLU A 56 -7.65 -8.64 -8.77
CA GLU A 56 -7.11 -9.98 -8.80
C GLU A 56 -5.93 -10.08 -7.83
N ILE A 57 -5.96 -11.08 -6.96
CA ILE A 57 -4.84 -11.45 -6.08
C ILE A 57 -4.37 -12.84 -6.46
N LYS A 58 -3.13 -12.96 -6.91
CA LYS A 58 -2.48 -14.25 -7.18
C LYS A 58 -1.42 -14.52 -6.14
N ILE A 59 -1.44 -15.72 -5.57
CA ILE A 59 -0.44 -16.19 -4.61
C ILE A 59 0.06 -17.56 -5.07
N ASP A 60 1.34 -17.63 -5.37
CA ASP A 60 2.04 -18.86 -5.70
C ASP A 60 2.91 -19.27 -4.51
N CYS A 61 2.42 -20.24 -3.74
CA CYS A 61 3.11 -20.72 -2.55
C CYS A 61 4.36 -21.54 -2.88
N ASP A 62 4.42 -22.13 -4.06
CA ASP A 62 5.55 -22.99 -4.45
C ASP A 62 6.76 -22.15 -4.87
N ASN A 63 6.51 -21.06 -5.58
CA ASN A 63 7.56 -20.14 -6.04
C ASN A 63 7.73 -18.92 -5.12
N LEU A 64 6.96 -18.83 -4.03
CA LEU A 64 6.95 -17.71 -3.09
C LEU A 64 6.75 -16.35 -3.80
N SER A 65 5.84 -16.33 -4.74
CA SER A 65 5.53 -15.13 -5.52
C SER A 65 4.06 -14.75 -5.40
N GLY A 66 3.76 -13.48 -5.66
CA GLY A 66 2.40 -12.99 -5.66
C GLY A 66 2.25 -11.72 -6.48
N SER A 67 1.03 -11.46 -6.90
CA SER A 67 0.66 -10.23 -7.56
C SER A 67 -0.71 -9.74 -7.12
N ILE A 68 -0.90 -8.44 -7.21
CA ILE A 68 -2.17 -7.78 -6.99
C ILE A 68 -2.39 -6.80 -8.14
N ASN A 69 -3.49 -6.97 -8.87
CA ASN A 69 -3.78 -6.17 -10.05
C ASN A 69 -5.25 -5.77 -10.08
N LEU A 70 -5.52 -4.56 -10.56
CA LEU A 70 -6.86 -4.21 -11.02
C LEU A 70 -7.06 -4.84 -12.39
N ILE A 71 -8.13 -5.60 -12.56
CA ILE A 71 -8.40 -6.32 -13.81
C ILE A 71 -9.66 -5.85 -14.53
N ALA A 72 -10.60 -5.22 -13.81
CA ALA A 72 -11.78 -4.62 -14.40
C ALA A 72 -12.23 -3.40 -13.60
N SER A 73 -12.98 -2.51 -14.21
CA SER A 73 -13.51 -1.33 -13.55
C SER A 73 -14.97 -1.53 -13.14
N HIS A 74 -15.42 -0.74 -12.17
CA HIS A 74 -16.82 -0.73 -11.72
C HIS A 74 -17.82 -0.41 -12.85
N SER A 75 -17.40 0.28 -13.91
CA SER A 75 -18.27 0.61 -15.04
C SER A 75 -18.50 -0.57 -15.98
N ASP A 76 -17.57 -1.51 -16.03
CA ASP A 76 -17.70 -2.77 -16.79
C ASP A 76 -16.90 -3.88 -16.08
N PRO A 77 -17.51 -4.53 -15.06
CA PRO A 77 -16.81 -5.55 -14.27
C PRO A 77 -16.49 -6.84 -15.03
N ASP A 78 -17.14 -7.06 -16.17
CA ASP A 78 -16.96 -8.26 -17.00
C ASP A 78 -15.92 -8.06 -18.12
N ALA A 79 -15.50 -6.82 -18.37
CA ALA A 79 -14.49 -6.49 -19.35
C ALA A 79 -13.10 -6.46 -18.73
N GLU A 80 -12.26 -7.43 -19.07
CA GLU A 80 -10.85 -7.44 -18.65
C GLU A 80 -10.08 -6.29 -19.30
N LEU A 81 -9.42 -5.49 -18.49
CA LEU A 81 -8.65 -4.32 -18.90
C LEU A 81 -7.21 -4.71 -19.27
N SER A 82 -6.70 -4.16 -20.36
CA SER A 82 -5.27 -4.22 -20.66
C SER A 82 -4.47 -3.31 -19.72
N GLU A 83 -3.16 -3.52 -19.64
CA GLU A 83 -2.26 -2.64 -18.87
C GLU A 83 -2.36 -1.17 -19.28
N ALA A 84 -2.55 -0.92 -20.59
CA ALA A 84 -2.71 0.44 -21.11
C ALA A 84 -4.04 1.06 -20.66
N ASP A 85 -5.12 0.28 -20.63
CA ASP A 85 -6.43 0.75 -20.15
C ASP A 85 -6.38 1.05 -18.64
N ILE A 86 -5.70 0.21 -17.86
CA ILE A 86 -5.50 0.43 -16.43
C ILE A 86 -4.70 1.72 -16.19
N ALA A 87 -3.62 1.94 -16.93
CA ALA A 87 -2.82 3.15 -16.81
C ALA A 87 -3.64 4.40 -17.16
N GLN A 88 -4.45 4.32 -18.22
CA GLN A 88 -5.34 5.42 -18.62
C GLN A 88 -6.43 5.65 -17.55
N LEU A 89 -7.02 4.58 -17.02
CA LEU A 89 -8.03 4.65 -15.97
C LEU A 89 -7.48 5.35 -14.73
N PHE A 90 -6.32 4.93 -14.22
CA PHE A 90 -5.68 5.58 -13.08
C PHE A 90 -5.25 7.03 -13.35
N SER A 91 -4.90 7.36 -14.59
CA SER A 91 -4.57 8.75 -14.97
C SER A 91 -5.80 9.65 -14.96
N SER A 92 -6.97 9.11 -15.30
CA SER A 92 -8.23 9.86 -15.33
C SER A 92 -8.88 10.03 -13.97
N ARG A 93 -8.54 9.18 -12.98
CA ARG A 93 -9.15 9.19 -11.65
C ARG A 93 -8.42 10.11 -10.69
N SER A 94 -9.19 10.83 -9.89
CA SER A 94 -8.69 11.53 -8.71
C SER A 94 -8.54 10.58 -7.52
N PRO A 95 -7.65 10.85 -6.58
CA PRO A 95 -7.58 10.13 -5.31
C PRO A 95 -8.92 10.19 -4.56
N HIS A 96 -9.17 9.18 -3.73
CA HIS A 96 -10.39 9.09 -2.93
C HIS A 96 -10.61 10.38 -2.11
N PRO A 97 -11.83 10.94 -2.09
CA PRO A 97 -12.10 12.24 -1.47
C PRO A 97 -11.88 12.26 0.05
N GLU A 98 -11.93 11.11 0.70
CA GLU A 98 -11.64 10.97 2.14
C GLU A 98 -10.16 10.72 2.44
N LEU A 99 -9.32 10.60 1.42
CA LEU A 99 -7.88 10.50 1.61
C LEU A 99 -7.36 11.80 2.19
N ARG A 100 -6.98 11.76 3.45
CA ARG A 100 -6.49 12.94 4.17
C ARG A 100 -5.12 12.66 4.74
N PRO A 101 -4.23 13.66 4.73
CA PRO A 101 -3.02 13.57 5.54
C PRO A 101 -3.41 13.36 7.01
N HIS A 102 -2.51 12.73 7.76
CA HIS A 102 -2.67 12.56 9.20
C HIS A 102 -3.07 13.90 9.85
N PRO A 103 -3.98 13.91 10.82
CA PRO A 103 -4.29 15.12 11.57
C PRO A 103 -3.00 15.71 12.15
N GLU A 104 -3.04 16.99 12.49
CA GLU A 104 -1.87 17.68 13.04
C GLU A 104 -1.22 16.86 14.15
N LEU A 105 -0.01 16.43 13.89
CA LEU A 105 0.80 15.69 14.84
C LEU A 105 1.48 16.70 15.80
N PRO A 106 1.71 16.34 17.06
CA PRO A 106 2.63 17.09 17.93
C PRO A 106 3.99 17.31 17.26
N ASP A 107 4.66 18.41 17.54
CA ASP A 107 5.87 18.82 16.84
C ASP A 107 7.01 17.81 16.94
N ASP A 108 7.16 17.14 18.08
CA ASP A 108 8.10 16.06 18.28
C ASP A 108 7.81 14.86 17.34
N ILE A 109 6.54 14.53 17.15
CA ILE A 109 6.13 13.45 16.21
C ILE A 109 6.31 13.89 14.76
N LYS A 110 6.04 15.17 14.42
CA LYS A 110 6.30 15.72 13.07
C LYS A 110 7.77 15.56 12.67
N ILE A 111 8.70 15.76 13.59
CA ILE A 111 10.13 15.59 13.33
C ILE A 111 10.42 14.14 12.93
N TRP A 112 9.90 13.17 13.67
CA TRP A 112 10.10 11.76 13.37
C TRP A 112 9.43 11.36 12.06
N ALA A 113 8.20 11.81 11.81
CA ALA A 113 7.51 11.57 10.55
C ALA A 113 8.25 12.18 9.35
N ALA A 114 8.82 13.39 9.52
CA ALA A 114 9.57 14.07 8.48
C ALA A 114 10.88 13.38 8.09
N THR A 115 11.42 12.53 8.96
CA THR A 115 12.67 11.80 8.73
C THR A 115 12.48 10.35 8.34
N GLN A 116 11.24 9.89 8.22
CA GLN A 116 10.92 8.53 7.81
C GLN A 116 10.98 8.39 6.28
N SER A 117 11.52 7.27 5.81
CA SER A 117 11.49 6.88 4.41
C SER A 117 10.12 6.29 4.02
N GLY A 118 9.87 6.15 2.71
CA GLY A 118 8.66 5.53 2.18
C GLY A 118 8.66 4.00 2.30
N ILE A 119 7.57 3.39 1.82
CA ILE A 119 7.37 1.92 1.86
C ILE A 119 8.47 1.19 1.09
N TRP A 120 8.88 1.72 -0.05
CA TRP A 120 9.92 1.11 -0.89
C TRP A 120 11.28 1.00 -0.20
N GLU A 121 11.57 1.92 0.70
CA GLU A 121 12.79 1.94 1.52
C GLU A 121 12.59 1.26 2.88
N GLY A 122 11.44 0.61 3.09
CA GLY A 122 11.13 -0.16 4.28
C GLY A 122 10.62 0.63 5.47
N CYS A 123 10.17 1.88 5.28
CA CYS A 123 9.63 2.75 6.34
C CYS A 123 10.60 2.93 7.51
N VAL A 124 11.90 3.01 7.23
CA VAL A 124 12.95 3.24 8.23
C VAL A 124 13.31 4.71 8.34
N GLN A 125 14.04 5.08 9.38
CA GLN A 125 14.55 6.45 9.51
C GLN A 125 15.62 6.71 8.45
N ASP A 126 15.47 7.79 7.70
CA ASP A 126 16.41 8.23 6.67
C ASP A 126 17.58 8.98 7.32
N ALA A 127 18.73 8.32 7.44
CA ALA A 127 19.92 8.86 8.08
C ALA A 127 20.46 10.12 7.35
N ASP A 128 20.39 10.15 6.03
CA ASP A 128 20.86 11.31 5.24
C ASP A 128 19.95 12.51 5.45
N ARG A 129 18.65 12.29 5.53
CA ARG A 129 17.66 13.33 5.82
C ARG A 129 17.84 13.88 7.24
N ILE A 130 18.05 13.02 8.23
CA ILE A 130 18.37 13.41 9.59
C ILE A 130 19.63 14.28 9.62
N LEU A 131 20.70 13.83 8.94
CA LEU A 131 21.96 14.57 8.87
C LEU A 131 21.80 15.96 8.25
N LYS A 132 21.00 16.09 7.20
CA LYS A 132 20.68 17.39 6.56
C LYS A 132 19.96 18.33 7.53
N ILE A 133 18.96 17.81 8.25
CA ILE A 133 18.20 18.61 9.22
C ILE A 133 19.12 19.08 10.36
N VAL A 134 19.94 18.17 10.90
CA VAL A 134 20.87 18.51 12.00
C VAL A 134 21.88 19.57 11.55
N LYS A 135 22.49 19.41 10.36
CA LYS A 135 23.42 20.40 9.82
C LYS A 135 22.77 21.77 9.64
N ALA A 136 21.59 21.83 9.05
CA ALA A 136 20.84 23.06 8.86
C ALA A 136 20.51 23.74 10.20
N GLY A 137 20.14 22.96 11.22
CA GLY A 137 19.90 23.47 12.57
C GLY A 137 21.16 24.05 13.22
N ILE A 138 22.29 23.37 13.10
CA ILE A 138 23.58 23.88 13.61
C ILE A 138 23.97 25.20 12.94
N ASP A 139 23.78 25.30 11.62
CA ASP A 139 24.13 26.51 10.85
C ASP A 139 23.18 27.67 11.19
N ALA A 140 21.93 27.41 11.51
CA ALA A 140 20.97 28.43 11.96
C ALA A 140 21.23 28.97 13.39
N LEU A 141 22.01 28.23 14.18
CA LEU A 141 22.36 28.61 15.57
C LEU A 141 23.69 29.38 15.67
N LYS A 142 24.42 29.58 14.56
CA LYS A 142 25.64 30.38 14.48
C LYS A 142 25.32 31.84 14.21
#